data_7722405c467d5d9104d70bf08d4c68fa
#
_entry.id   7722405c467d5d9104d70bf08d4c68fa
#
_cell.length_a   1.000
_cell.length_b   1.000
_cell.length_c   1.000
_cell.angle_alpha   90.00
_cell.angle_beta   90.00
_cell.angle_gamma   90.00
#
_symmetry.space_group_name_H-M   'P 1'
#
loop_
_entity.id
_entity.type
_entity.pdbx_description
1 polymer ?
#
loop_
_entity_poly.entity_id
_entity_poly.type
_entity_poly.pdbx_seq_one_letter_code
_entity_poly.pdbx_strand_id
1 'polypeptide(L)'
;RGLGDVYKRQVQSYPKGYYLTDALYYLSDCYLRSGERGEAIETLTALADRGTTQYTVAVLEKLSEMTYADERWDEAASAYRRLYDAAPTKTGREEAMKGYVRATVAGGDGAKIAAMAADVCGHDDAGAAALREAKYAWAGQLRAEGRRDEAVKLYRELAKDVRTKEGSEAAYYVIESTFGSGDMDKTEKEVFAFSEREPQAYWLAKAFILLGDVYVKKGDNFQARATWQSVADGYSPADDGIVDEAKARIAKLN
;
A
#
# COMPACT_ATOMS: atom_id res chain seq x y z
N ARG A 1 -34.29 21.31 -4.08
CA ARG A 1 -33.88 22.58 -3.43
C ARG A 1 -34.63 22.82 -2.09
N GLY A 2 -35.98 22.69 -2.04
CA GLY A 2 -36.76 23.02 -0.83
C GLY A 2 -36.43 22.18 0.42
N LEU A 3 -36.14 20.88 0.30
CA LEU A 3 -35.84 20.01 1.43
C LEU A 3 -34.45 20.36 2.07
N GLY A 4 -33.44 20.66 1.24
CA GLY A 4 -32.14 21.10 1.72
C GLY A 4 -32.23 22.37 2.55
N ASP A 5 -33.02 23.35 2.13
CA ASP A 5 -33.26 24.61 2.87
C ASP A 5 -33.94 24.37 4.23
N VAL A 6 -34.84 23.40 4.32
CA VAL A 6 -35.50 23.02 5.56
C VAL A 6 -34.50 22.44 6.54
N TYR A 7 -33.66 21.47 6.13
CA TYR A 7 -32.65 20.87 7.00
C TYR A 7 -31.55 21.86 7.37
N LYS A 8 -31.14 22.74 6.45
CA LYS A 8 -30.18 23.80 6.74
C LYS A 8 -30.69 24.75 7.83
N ARG A 9 -31.93 25.21 7.74
CA ARG A 9 -32.57 26.01 8.79
C ARG A 9 -32.66 25.25 10.12
N GLN A 10 -33.03 23.97 10.10
CA GLN A 10 -33.12 23.14 11.29
C GLN A 10 -31.78 23.02 12.01
N VAL A 11 -30.68 22.76 11.27
CA VAL A 11 -29.33 22.67 11.82
C VAL A 11 -28.90 24.02 12.43
N GLN A 12 -29.17 25.12 11.74
CA GLN A 12 -28.82 26.47 12.21
C GLN A 12 -29.64 26.94 13.42
N SER A 13 -30.93 26.66 13.40
CA SER A 13 -31.86 27.14 14.46
C SER A 13 -31.80 26.27 15.73
N TYR A 14 -31.44 24.99 15.59
CA TYR A 14 -31.46 24.03 16.71
C TYR A 14 -30.14 23.23 16.81
N PRO A 15 -28.99 23.88 17.04
CA PRO A 15 -27.67 23.25 17.05
C PRO A 15 -27.44 22.22 18.17
N LYS A 16 -28.39 22.11 19.09
CA LYS A 16 -28.43 21.11 20.19
C LYS A 16 -29.74 20.32 20.19
N GLY A 17 -30.53 20.44 19.14
CA GLY A 17 -31.85 19.79 19.02
C GLY A 17 -31.74 18.27 18.97
N TYR A 18 -32.80 17.59 19.46
CA TYR A 18 -32.87 16.11 19.44
C TYR A 18 -32.72 15.53 18.01
N TYR A 19 -33.27 16.20 17.01
CA TYR A 19 -33.23 15.77 15.61
C TYR A 19 -32.01 16.28 14.82
N LEU A 20 -31.00 16.85 15.49
CA LEU A 20 -29.85 17.44 14.78
C LEU A 20 -29.06 16.39 13.98
N THR A 21 -28.89 15.19 14.53
CA THR A 21 -28.21 14.08 13.87
C THR A 21 -28.91 13.66 12.57
N ASP A 22 -30.24 13.51 12.61
CA ASP A 22 -31.05 13.20 11.42
C ASP A 22 -30.98 14.35 10.40
N ALA A 23 -31.11 15.59 10.88
CA ALA A 23 -31.06 16.77 10.01
C ALA A 23 -29.71 16.89 9.28
N LEU A 24 -28.60 16.66 9.95
CA LEU A 24 -27.26 16.65 9.34
C LEU A 24 -27.13 15.52 8.30
N TYR A 25 -27.61 14.32 8.62
CA TYR A 25 -27.55 13.19 7.69
C TYR A 25 -28.32 13.48 6.41
N TYR A 26 -29.58 13.95 6.51
CA TYR A 26 -30.39 14.28 5.34
C TYR A 26 -29.89 15.53 4.61
N LEU A 27 -29.31 16.49 5.32
CA LEU A 27 -28.68 17.67 4.71
C LEU A 27 -27.46 17.26 3.85
N SER A 28 -26.61 16.35 4.35
CA SER A 28 -25.48 15.83 3.57
C SER A 28 -25.95 15.13 2.28
N ASP A 29 -27.04 14.35 2.34
CA ASP A 29 -27.62 13.72 1.16
C ASP A 29 -28.20 14.76 0.17
N CYS A 30 -28.80 15.84 0.66
CA CYS A 30 -29.24 16.95 -0.18
C CYS A 30 -28.06 17.61 -0.91
N TYR A 31 -26.96 17.88 -0.22
CA TYR A 31 -25.75 18.43 -0.83
C TYR A 31 -25.14 17.50 -1.88
N LEU A 32 -25.08 16.20 -1.60
CA LEU A 32 -24.61 15.21 -2.58
C LEU A 32 -25.46 15.22 -3.86
N ARG A 33 -26.79 15.28 -3.72
CA ARG A 33 -27.72 15.31 -4.87
C ARG A 33 -27.66 16.61 -5.65
N SER A 34 -27.31 17.72 -5.01
CA SER A 34 -27.16 19.02 -5.67
C SER A 34 -25.77 19.24 -6.25
N GLY A 35 -24.83 18.33 -6.00
CA GLY A 35 -23.43 18.44 -6.46
C GLY A 35 -22.58 19.36 -5.60
N GLU A 36 -23.07 19.79 -4.45
CA GLU A 36 -22.37 20.62 -3.46
C GLU A 36 -21.47 19.73 -2.60
N ARG A 37 -20.38 19.23 -3.23
CA ARG A 37 -19.52 18.18 -2.67
C ARG A 37 -18.76 18.64 -1.43
N GLY A 38 -18.29 19.89 -1.42
CA GLY A 38 -17.58 20.47 -0.27
C GLY A 38 -18.47 20.53 0.98
N GLU A 39 -19.66 21.09 0.82
CA GLU A 39 -20.67 21.19 1.89
C GLU A 39 -21.11 19.81 2.40
N ALA A 40 -21.18 18.82 1.50
CA ALA A 40 -21.46 17.43 1.87
C ALA A 40 -20.38 16.87 2.78
N ILE A 41 -19.10 17.04 2.45
CA ILE A 41 -17.96 16.59 3.27
C ILE A 41 -17.96 17.29 4.62
N GLU A 42 -18.13 18.61 4.67
CA GLU A 42 -18.18 19.36 5.93
C GLU A 42 -19.32 18.86 6.82
N THR A 43 -20.51 18.65 6.24
CA THR A 43 -21.67 18.16 6.97
C THR A 43 -21.47 16.72 7.50
N LEU A 44 -20.90 15.83 6.67
CA LEU A 44 -20.56 14.46 7.06
C LEU A 44 -19.50 14.44 8.17
N THR A 45 -18.47 15.31 8.09
CA THR A 45 -17.44 15.46 9.12
C THR A 45 -18.06 15.91 10.43
N ALA A 46 -18.88 16.95 10.39
CA ALA A 46 -19.58 17.44 11.57
C ALA A 46 -20.47 16.35 12.22
N LEU A 47 -21.12 15.52 11.39
CA LEU A 47 -21.91 14.40 11.87
C LEU A 47 -21.05 13.28 12.48
N ALA A 48 -19.95 12.93 11.82
CA ALA A 48 -19.00 11.95 12.33
C ALA A 48 -18.41 12.35 13.70
N ASP A 49 -18.13 13.63 13.89
CA ASP A 49 -17.53 14.15 15.12
C ASP A 49 -18.50 14.22 16.31
N ARG A 50 -19.79 14.00 16.09
CA ARG A 50 -20.78 13.93 17.18
C ARG A 50 -20.77 12.63 17.99
N GLY A 51 -19.90 11.67 17.62
CA GLY A 51 -19.81 10.36 18.25
C GLY A 51 -20.65 9.29 17.53
N THR A 52 -20.87 8.16 18.21
CA THR A 52 -21.58 7.03 17.63
C THR A 52 -23.08 7.30 17.51
N THR A 53 -23.61 7.14 16.31
CA THR A 53 -25.02 7.27 15.97
C THR A 53 -25.46 6.11 15.08
N GLN A 54 -26.75 5.98 14.79
CA GLN A 54 -27.27 5.01 13.82
C GLN A 54 -26.71 5.21 12.41
N TYR A 55 -26.16 6.38 12.09
CA TYR A 55 -25.60 6.73 10.79
C TYR A 55 -24.07 6.57 10.71
N THR A 56 -23.39 6.25 11.81
CA THR A 56 -21.92 6.28 11.91
C THR A 56 -21.23 5.52 10.78
N VAL A 57 -21.64 4.28 10.51
CA VAL A 57 -21.03 3.47 9.44
C VAL A 57 -21.24 4.12 8.08
N ALA A 58 -22.50 4.43 7.72
CA ALA A 58 -22.83 5.01 6.42
C ALA A 58 -22.18 6.39 6.20
N VAL A 59 -22.02 7.18 7.25
CA VAL A 59 -21.33 8.48 7.21
C VAL A 59 -19.84 8.30 6.96
N LEU A 60 -19.20 7.37 7.69
CA LEU A 60 -17.77 7.13 7.56
C LEU A 60 -17.41 6.46 6.22
N GLU A 61 -18.27 5.58 5.67
CA GLU A 61 -18.13 5.05 4.32
C GLU A 61 -18.14 6.17 3.27
N LYS A 62 -19.16 7.03 3.29
CA LYS A 62 -19.22 8.16 2.35
C LYS A 62 -18.06 9.12 2.52
N LEU A 63 -17.72 9.48 3.76
CA LEU A 63 -16.67 10.44 4.06
C LEU A 63 -15.29 9.92 3.61
N SER A 64 -14.96 8.64 3.89
CA SER A 64 -13.69 8.05 3.50
C SER A 64 -13.54 7.95 1.98
N GLU A 65 -14.59 7.52 1.26
CA GLU A 65 -14.57 7.45 -0.20
C GLU A 65 -14.45 8.83 -0.85
N MET A 66 -15.20 9.81 -0.35
CA MET A 66 -15.19 11.17 -0.91
C MET A 66 -13.85 11.86 -0.69
N THR A 67 -13.32 11.81 0.53
CA THR A 67 -12.04 12.42 0.86
C THR A 67 -10.87 11.73 0.16
N TYR A 68 -10.94 10.41 -0.03
CA TYR A 68 -9.97 9.66 -0.82
C TYR A 68 -9.99 10.07 -2.29
N ALA A 69 -11.18 10.19 -2.89
CA ALA A 69 -11.33 10.63 -4.27
C ALA A 69 -10.90 12.09 -4.51
N ASP A 70 -10.97 12.93 -3.48
CA ASP A 70 -10.51 14.32 -3.51
C ASP A 70 -9.04 14.48 -3.09
N GLU A 71 -8.29 13.35 -2.97
CA GLU A 71 -6.87 13.31 -2.57
C GLU A 71 -6.58 13.96 -1.19
N ARG A 72 -7.60 14.05 -0.34
CA ARG A 72 -7.51 14.55 1.04
C ARG A 72 -7.06 13.39 1.94
N TRP A 73 -5.80 12.98 1.77
CA TRP A 73 -5.27 11.70 2.28
C TRP A 73 -5.38 11.55 3.79
N ASP A 74 -5.07 12.59 4.56
CA ASP A 74 -5.15 12.55 6.03
C ASP A 74 -6.58 12.36 6.54
N GLU A 75 -7.52 13.03 5.90
CA GLU A 75 -8.94 12.94 6.25
C GLU A 75 -9.50 11.58 5.84
N ALA A 76 -9.11 11.08 4.66
CA ALA A 76 -9.48 9.75 4.20
C ALA A 76 -8.92 8.68 5.14
N ALA A 77 -7.65 8.75 5.51
CA ALA A 77 -7.02 7.82 6.45
C ALA A 77 -7.74 7.82 7.81
N SER A 78 -8.03 9.00 8.35
CA SER A 78 -8.78 9.14 9.60
C SER A 78 -10.19 8.54 9.52
N ALA A 79 -10.91 8.82 8.43
CA ALA A 79 -12.27 8.29 8.23
C ALA A 79 -12.28 6.77 8.07
N TYR A 80 -11.36 6.19 7.29
CA TYR A 80 -11.21 4.74 7.16
C TYR A 80 -10.83 4.07 8.48
N ARG A 81 -9.92 4.65 9.27
CA ARG A 81 -9.53 4.11 10.57
C ARG A 81 -10.72 4.07 11.54
N ARG A 82 -11.52 5.15 11.57
CA ARG A 82 -12.77 5.22 12.35
C ARG A 82 -13.83 4.23 11.84
N LEU A 83 -13.90 4.04 10.51
CA LEU A 83 -14.79 3.06 9.90
C LEU A 83 -14.44 1.64 10.33
N TYR A 84 -13.15 1.30 10.42
CA TYR A 84 -12.71 0.00 10.95
C TYR A 84 -13.28 -0.26 12.35
N ASP A 85 -13.22 0.73 13.25
CA ASP A 85 -13.75 0.58 14.61
C ASP A 85 -15.29 0.46 14.65
N ALA A 86 -15.98 1.08 13.68
CA ALA A 86 -17.43 1.13 13.62
C ALA A 86 -18.06 -0.03 12.82
N ALA A 87 -17.29 -0.66 11.91
CA ALA A 87 -17.81 -1.65 10.98
C ALA A 87 -18.28 -2.93 11.70
N PRO A 88 -19.55 -3.36 11.48
CA PRO A 88 -20.12 -4.48 12.21
C PRO A 88 -19.66 -5.85 11.72
N THR A 89 -19.12 -5.92 10.49
CA THR A 89 -18.71 -7.17 9.86
C THR A 89 -17.20 -7.27 9.71
N LYS A 90 -16.67 -8.50 9.72
CA LYS A 90 -15.26 -8.75 9.48
C LYS A 90 -14.81 -8.19 8.11
N THR A 91 -15.56 -8.45 7.06
CA THR A 91 -15.27 -7.93 5.71
C THR A 91 -15.27 -6.42 5.68
N GLY A 92 -16.22 -5.76 6.33
CA GLY A 92 -16.24 -4.29 6.42
C GLY A 92 -15.01 -3.74 7.15
N ARG A 93 -14.57 -4.40 8.23
CA ARG A 93 -13.33 -4.02 8.93
C ARG A 93 -12.09 -4.21 8.05
N GLU A 94 -11.97 -5.34 7.37
CA GLU A 94 -10.84 -5.61 6.47
C GLU A 94 -10.76 -4.58 5.32
N GLU A 95 -11.88 -4.21 4.70
CA GLU A 95 -11.92 -3.19 3.64
C GLU A 95 -11.61 -1.78 4.20
N ALA A 96 -12.13 -1.43 5.37
CA ALA A 96 -11.81 -0.17 6.02
C ALA A 96 -10.31 -0.07 6.36
N MET A 97 -9.71 -1.14 6.90
CA MET A 97 -8.28 -1.18 7.20
C MET A 97 -7.42 -1.04 5.94
N LYS A 98 -7.84 -1.67 4.86
CA LYS A 98 -7.18 -1.55 3.54
C LYS A 98 -7.26 -0.11 2.98
N GLY A 99 -8.42 0.54 3.14
CA GLY A 99 -8.59 1.95 2.80
C GLY A 99 -7.67 2.87 3.64
N TYR A 100 -7.56 2.60 4.94
CA TYR A 100 -6.65 3.31 5.85
C TYR A 100 -5.18 3.21 5.40
N VAL A 101 -4.71 1.99 5.10
CA VAL A 101 -3.35 1.77 4.59
C VAL A 101 -3.12 2.57 3.32
N ARG A 102 -4.00 2.44 2.33
CA ARG A 102 -3.85 3.09 1.02
C ARG A 102 -3.87 4.60 1.09
N ALA A 103 -4.77 5.18 1.88
CA ALA A 103 -4.83 6.62 2.09
C ALA A 103 -3.56 7.15 2.74
N THR A 104 -3.05 6.47 3.79
CA THR A 104 -1.82 6.86 4.47
C THR A 104 -0.59 6.78 3.55
N VAL A 105 -0.49 5.72 2.75
CA VAL A 105 0.59 5.55 1.79
C VAL A 105 0.54 6.61 0.69
N ALA A 106 -0.65 6.92 0.18
CA ALA A 106 -0.84 7.96 -0.83
C ALA A 106 -0.46 9.36 -0.32
N GLY A 107 -0.63 9.64 0.96
CA GLY A 107 -0.19 10.87 1.61
C GLY A 107 1.33 11.03 1.70
N GLY A 108 2.09 9.93 1.61
CA GLY A 108 3.55 9.93 1.47
C GLY A 108 4.36 10.35 2.69
N ASP A 109 3.73 10.56 3.86
CA ASP A 109 4.42 10.93 5.09
C ASP A 109 4.98 9.68 5.79
N GLY A 110 6.33 9.58 5.86
CA GLY A 110 7.02 8.42 6.42
C GLY A 110 6.70 8.15 7.90
N ALA A 111 6.53 9.17 8.72
CA ALA A 111 6.16 9.00 10.11
C ALA A 111 4.73 8.46 10.26
N LYS A 112 3.80 8.93 9.42
CA LYS A 112 2.43 8.41 9.36
C LYS A 112 2.39 6.97 8.84
N ILE A 113 3.21 6.62 7.85
CA ILE A 113 3.34 5.24 7.34
C ILE A 113 3.83 4.31 8.45
N ALA A 114 4.84 4.70 9.22
CA ALA A 114 5.33 3.89 10.33
C ALA A 114 4.26 3.71 11.43
N ALA A 115 3.57 4.78 11.80
CA ALA A 115 2.50 4.74 12.80
C ALA A 115 1.32 3.88 12.33
N MET A 116 0.89 4.04 11.09
CA MET A 116 -0.16 3.21 10.47
C MET A 116 0.24 1.74 10.45
N ALA A 117 1.46 1.40 10.05
CA ALA A 117 1.91 0.02 10.01
C ALA A 117 1.94 -0.62 11.41
N ALA A 118 2.34 0.11 12.43
CA ALA A 118 2.29 -0.35 13.82
C ALA A 118 0.85 -0.60 14.29
N ASP A 119 -0.08 0.31 13.97
CA ASP A 119 -1.51 0.17 14.28
C ASP A 119 -2.10 -1.06 13.59
N VAL A 120 -1.94 -1.18 12.26
CA VAL A 120 -2.46 -2.32 11.47
C VAL A 120 -1.93 -3.65 11.98
N CYS A 121 -0.62 -3.73 12.30
CA CYS A 121 -0.01 -4.95 12.85
C CYS A 121 -0.48 -5.29 14.27
N GLY A 122 -1.06 -4.34 14.99
CA GLY A 122 -1.66 -4.55 16.30
C GLY A 122 -3.07 -5.17 16.27
N HIS A 123 -3.68 -5.30 15.10
CA HIS A 123 -5.04 -5.81 14.93
C HIS A 123 -5.08 -7.17 14.24
N ASP A 124 -5.49 -8.21 14.94
CA ASP A 124 -5.57 -9.59 14.41
C ASP A 124 -6.60 -9.75 13.27
N ASP A 125 -7.59 -8.88 13.22
CA ASP A 125 -8.65 -8.87 12.22
C ASP A 125 -8.49 -7.77 11.13
N ALA A 126 -7.30 -7.18 11.02
CA ALA A 126 -6.98 -6.20 9.98
C ALA A 126 -7.07 -6.74 8.54
N GLY A 127 -7.02 -8.06 8.39
CA GLY A 127 -6.99 -8.74 7.11
C GLY A 127 -5.59 -8.88 6.50
N ALA A 128 -5.35 -10.03 5.87
CA ALA A 128 -4.03 -10.38 5.33
C ALA A 128 -3.50 -9.38 4.27
N ALA A 129 -4.41 -8.80 3.48
CA ALA A 129 -4.04 -7.82 2.45
C ALA A 129 -3.56 -6.51 3.09
N ALA A 130 -4.30 -5.96 4.04
CA ALA A 130 -3.91 -4.73 4.73
C ALA A 130 -2.59 -4.90 5.50
N LEU A 131 -2.41 -6.03 6.21
CA LEU A 131 -1.15 -6.36 6.88
C LEU A 131 0.04 -6.42 5.92
N ARG A 132 -0.14 -7.04 4.76
CA ARG A 132 0.90 -7.13 3.72
C ARG A 132 1.24 -5.75 3.15
N GLU A 133 0.23 -4.99 2.71
CA GLU A 133 0.40 -3.64 2.15
C GLU A 133 1.06 -2.69 3.18
N ALA A 134 0.67 -2.74 4.46
CA ALA A 134 1.25 -1.93 5.52
C ALA A 134 2.72 -2.26 5.79
N LYS A 135 3.06 -3.55 5.92
CA LYS A 135 4.45 -3.99 6.10
C LYS A 135 5.32 -3.62 4.92
N TYR A 136 4.79 -3.76 3.71
CA TYR A 136 5.51 -3.41 2.49
C TYR A 136 5.80 -1.91 2.41
N ALA A 137 4.81 -1.08 2.67
CA ALA A 137 4.98 0.38 2.70
C ALA A 137 6.00 0.81 3.76
N TRP A 138 5.93 0.22 4.96
CA TRP A 138 6.89 0.52 6.03
C TRP A 138 8.31 0.05 5.68
N ALA A 139 8.47 -1.13 5.09
CA ALA A 139 9.78 -1.61 4.63
C ALA A 139 10.39 -0.68 3.57
N GLY A 140 9.56 -0.19 2.64
CA GLY A 140 9.95 0.81 1.63
C GLY A 140 10.42 2.13 2.27
N GLN A 141 9.69 2.62 3.26
CA GLN A 141 10.06 3.82 4.01
C GLN A 141 11.39 3.66 4.75
N LEU A 142 11.57 2.54 5.48
CA LEU A 142 12.82 2.24 6.17
C LEU A 142 14.02 2.15 5.20
N ARG A 143 13.80 1.57 4.03
CA ARG A 143 14.82 1.51 2.97
C ARG A 143 15.18 2.91 2.46
N ALA A 144 14.21 3.78 2.25
CA ALA A 144 14.42 5.17 1.82
C ALA A 144 15.19 5.99 2.89
N GLU A 145 14.96 5.72 4.17
CA GLU A 145 15.70 6.30 5.30
C GLU A 145 17.10 5.71 5.51
N GLY A 146 17.49 4.70 4.73
CA GLY A 146 18.79 4.01 4.89
C GLY A 146 18.83 2.98 6.02
N ARG A 147 17.71 2.70 6.69
CA ARG A 147 17.56 1.71 7.78
C ARG A 147 17.42 0.28 7.20
N ARG A 148 18.43 -0.14 6.46
CA ARG A 148 18.39 -1.37 5.64
C ARG A 148 18.12 -2.63 6.43
N ASP A 149 18.76 -2.79 7.60
CA ASP A 149 18.60 -4.00 8.41
C ASP A 149 17.18 -4.18 8.94
N GLU A 150 16.50 -3.08 9.26
CA GLU A 150 15.10 -3.10 9.69
C GLU A 150 14.16 -3.38 8.52
N ALA A 151 14.41 -2.76 7.37
CA ALA A 151 13.66 -3.05 6.15
C ALA A 151 13.76 -4.53 5.75
N VAL A 152 14.96 -5.10 5.78
CA VAL A 152 15.22 -6.52 5.44
C VAL A 152 14.45 -7.48 6.36
N LYS A 153 14.25 -7.15 7.64
CA LYS A 153 13.44 -7.99 8.53
C LYS A 153 11.98 -8.08 8.04
N LEU A 154 11.39 -6.94 7.65
CA LEU A 154 10.03 -6.91 7.11
C LEU A 154 9.94 -7.58 5.73
N TYR A 155 10.93 -7.34 4.86
CA TYR A 155 10.98 -8.01 3.56
C TYR A 155 11.09 -9.53 3.69
N ARG A 156 11.81 -10.08 4.67
CA ARG A 156 11.86 -11.53 4.92
C ARG A 156 10.49 -12.10 5.32
N GLU A 157 9.68 -11.34 6.06
CA GLU A 157 8.32 -11.77 6.37
C GLU A 157 7.43 -11.79 5.13
N LEU A 158 7.48 -10.74 4.31
CA LEU A 158 6.73 -10.63 3.06
C LEU A 158 7.17 -11.70 2.04
N ALA A 159 8.46 -11.96 1.95
CA ALA A 159 9.06 -12.95 1.06
C ALA A 159 8.66 -14.40 1.37
N LYS A 160 7.89 -14.67 2.43
CA LYS A 160 7.31 -16.00 2.68
C LYS A 160 6.30 -16.41 1.60
N ASP A 161 5.59 -15.46 0.99
CA ASP A 161 4.69 -15.72 -0.14
C ASP A 161 5.10 -14.91 -1.38
N VAL A 162 6.03 -15.47 -2.16
CA VAL A 162 6.55 -14.84 -3.38
C VAL A 162 5.57 -14.80 -4.55
N ARG A 163 4.41 -15.45 -4.45
CA ARG A 163 3.36 -15.38 -5.49
C ARG A 163 2.65 -14.03 -5.48
N THR A 164 2.69 -13.31 -4.37
CA THR A 164 2.20 -11.93 -4.30
C THR A 164 3.22 -10.97 -4.91
N LYS A 165 2.76 -9.81 -5.40
CA LYS A 165 3.64 -8.76 -5.94
C LYS A 165 4.65 -8.32 -4.88
N GLU A 166 4.16 -7.96 -3.71
CA GLU A 166 4.97 -7.47 -2.60
C GLU A 166 5.96 -8.54 -2.11
N GLY A 167 5.54 -9.81 -2.11
CA GLY A 167 6.39 -10.92 -1.67
C GLY A 167 7.50 -11.25 -2.66
N SER A 168 7.25 -11.20 -3.98
CA SER A 168 8.29 -11.36 -5.00
C SER A 168 9.32 -10.23 -4.93
N GLU A 169 8.85 -8.98 -4.85
CA GLU A 169 9.72 -7.81 -4.74
C GLU A 169 10.53 -7.85 -3.43
N ALA A 170 9.89 -8.18 -2.31
CA ALA A 170 10.55 -8.32 -1.02
C ALA A 170 11.65 -9.39 -1.03
N ALA A 171 11.40 -10.53 -1.69
CA ALA A 171 12.42 -11.57 -1.84
C ALA A 171 13.63 -11.07 -2.64
N TYR A 172 13.38 -10.34 -3.72
CA TYR A 172 14.46 -9.70 -4.47
C TYR A 172 15.29 -8.75 -3.60
N TYR A 173 14.67 -7.89 -2.80
CA TYR A 173 15.39 -6.98 -1.91
C TYR A 173 16.19 -7.68 -0.82
N VAL A 174 15.72 -8.83 -0.33
CA VAL A 174 16.51 -9.67 0.59
C VAL A 174 17.78 -10.20 -0.11
N ILE A 175 17.65 -10.71 -1.34
CA ILE A 175 18.78 -11.20 -2.17
C ILE A 175 19.74 -10.05 -2.49
N GLU A 176 19.23 -8.88 -2.90
CA GLU A 176 20.03 -7.67 -3.16
C GLU A 176 20.82 -7.24 -1.91
N SER A 177 20.22 -7.35 -0.73
CA SER A 177 20.90 -7.05 0.55
C SER A 177 22.04 -8.04 0.82
N THR A 178 21.84 -9.33 0.54
CA THR A 178 22.88 -10.36 0.66
C THR A 178 24.03 -10.08 -0.31
N PHE A 179 23.72 -9.74 -1.56
CA PHE A 179 24.72 -9.32 -2.55
C PHE A 179 25.54 -8.11 -2.06
N GLY A 180 24.85 -7.10 -1.52
CA GLY A 180 25.48 -5.90 -0.98
C GLY A 180 26.40 -6.17 0.23
N SER A 181 26.18 -7.25 0.97
CA SER A 181 27.08 -7.69 2.05
C SER A 181 28.35 -8.38 1.58
N GLY A 182 28.45 -8.71 0.28
CA GLY A 182 29.64 -9.36 -0.30
C GLY A 182 29.62 -10.89 -0.26
N ASP A 183 28.54 -11.51 0.23
CA ASP A 183 28.40 -12.97 0.26
C ASP A 183 27.85 -13.50 -1.08
N MET A 184 28.74 -13.66 -2.06
CA MET A 184 28.39 -14.08 -3.41
C MET A 184 27.83 -15.51 -3.47
N ASP A 185 28.37 -16.43 -2.67
CA ASP A 185 27.92 -17.83 -2.66
C ASP A 185 26.52 -17.97 -2.07
N LYS A 186 26.23 -17.19 -1.03
CA LYS A 186 24.88 -17.15 -0.47
C LYS A 186 23.90 -16.49 -1.41
N THR A 187 24.28 -15.37 -2.05
CA THR A 187 23.44 -14.68 -3.03
C THR A 187 23.03 -15.62 -4.17
N GLU A 188 24.00 -16.38 -4.73
CA GLU A 188 23.73 -17.35 -5.78
C GLU A 188 22.71 -18.40 -5.32
N LYS A 189 22.89 -18.98 -4.14
CA LYS A 189 21.93 -19.95 -3.57
C LYS A 189 20.54 -19.36 -3.36
N GLU A 190 20.47 -18.11 -2.88
CA GLU A 190 19.19 -17.43 -2.67
C GLU A 190 18.46 -17.15 -3.99
N VAL A 191 19.16 -16.80 -5.08
CA VAL A 191 18.55 -16.63 -6.41
C VAL A 191 17.93 -17.93 -6.91
N PHE A 192 18.68 -19.05 -6.83
CA PHE A 192 18.14 -20.35 -7.26
C PHE A 192 16.95 -20.77 -6.39
N ALA A 193 17.05 -20.65 -5.07
CA ALA A 193 15.93 -20.97 -4.18
C ALA A 193 14.70 -20.08 -4.44
N PHE A 194 14.90 -18.84 -4.85
CA PHE A 194 13.81 -17.92 -5.25
C PHE A 194 13.14 -18.40 -6.54
N SER A 195 13.92 -18.85 -7.53
CA SER A 195 13.39 -19.33 -8.81
C SER A 195 12.49 -20.56 -8.69
N GLU A 196 12.74 -21.43 -7.71
CA GLU A 196 11.95 -22.65 -7.45
C GLU A 196 10.57 -22.38 -6.81
N ARG A 197 10.32 -21.14 -6.37
CA ARG A 197 9.12 -20.77 -5.61
C ARG A 197 8.02 -20.11 -6.46
N GLU A 198 8.12 -20.14 -7.77
CA GLU A 198 7.17 -19.54 -8.71
C GLU A 198 6.93 -18.03 -8.47
N PRO A 199 8.01 -17.21 -8.40
CA PRO A 199 7.87 -15.78 -8.22
C PRO A 199 7.33 -15.10 -9.49
N GLN A 200 6.94 -13.84 -9.37
CA GLN A 200 6.57 -13.03 -10.52
C GLN A 200 7.75 -12.83 -11.47
N ALA A 201 7.48 -12.98 -12.78
CA ALA A 201 8.49 -13.00 -13.84
C ALA A 201 9.45 -11.80 -13.82
N TYR A 202 8.94 -10.60 -13.54
CA TYR A 202 9.75 -9.39 -13.44
C TYR A 202 10.84 -9.50 -12.37
N TRP A 203 10.46 -9.89 -11.15
CA TRP A 203 11.39 -10.00 -10.03
C TRP A 203 12.35 -11.19 -10.19
N LEU A 204 11.89 -12.26 -10.83
CA LEU A 204 12.76 -13.38 -11.19
C LEU A 204 13.84 -12.93 -12.18
N ALA A 205 13.47 -12.20 -13.23
CA ALA A 205 14.41 -11.66 -14.19
C ALA A 205 15.42 -10.70 -13.55
N LYS A 206 14.96 -9.81 -12.65
CA LYS A 206 15.84 -8.94 -11.84
C LYS A 206 16.84 -9.75 -11.00
N ALA A 207 16.40 -10.83 -10.39
CA ALA A 207 17.27 -11.70 -9.60
C ALA A 207 18.33 -12.41 -10.47
N PHE A 208 17.96 -12.84 -11.69
CA PHE A 208 18.93 -13.42 -12.64
C PHE A 208 19.89 -12.38 -13.21
N ILE A 209 19.47 -11.13 -13.40
CA ILE A 209 20.42 -10.05 -13.74
C ILE A 209 21.44 -9.89 -12.61
N LEU A 210 21.00 -9.87 -11.37
CA LEU A 210 21.87 -9.78 -10.21
C LEU A 210 22.80 -11.01 -10.09
N LEU A 211 22.32 -12.22 -10.46
CA LEU A 211 23.14 -13.42 -10.50
C LEU A 211 24.29 -13.29 -11.51
N GLY A 212 24.07 -12.67 -12.65
CA GLY A 212 25.16 -12.34 -13.58
C GLY A 212 26.19 -11.40 -12.94
N ASP A 213 25.74 -10.39 -12.17
CA ASP A 213 26.66 -9.52 -11.41
C ASP A 213 27.43 -10.30 -10.34
N VAL A 214 26.82 -11.32 -9.72
CA VAL A 214 27.51 -12.27 -8.80
C VAL A 214 28.65 -12.99 -9.51
N TYR A 215 28.40 -13.53 -10.72
CA TYR A 215 29.44 -14.23 -11.48
C TYR A 215 30.59 -13.31 -11.89
N VAL A 216 30.29 -12.05 -12.25
CA VAL A 216 31.37 -11.05 -12.46
C VAL A 216 32.23 -10.88 -11.22
N LYS A 217 31.61 -10.75 -10.04
CA LYS A 217 32.34 -10.63 -8.76
C LYS A 217 33.17 -11.87 -8.42
N LYS A 218 32.74 -13.05 -8.87
CA LYS A 218 33.47 -14.31 -8.74
C LYS A 218 34.57 -14.48 -9.81
N GLY A 219 34.67 -13.58 -10.78
CA GLY A 219 35.63 -13.64 -11.91
C GLY A 219 35.19 -14.57 -13.04
N ASP A 220 33.93 -15.05 -13.03
CA ASP A 220 33.40 -15.93 -14.07
C ASP A 220 32.57 -15.13 -15.08
N ASN A 221 33.27 -14.44 -15.97
CA ASN A 221 32.64 -13.64 -17.02
C ASN A 221 31.86 -14.48 -18.05
N PHE A 222 32.21 -15.75 -18.20
CA PHE A 222 31.50 -16.66 -19.10
C PHE A 222 30.08 -16.94 -18.57
N GLN A 223 29.97 -17.34 -17.31
CA GLN A 223 28.68 -17.58 -16.66
C GLN A 223 27.86 -16.27 -16.54
N ALA A 224 28.51 -15.14 -16.25
CA ALA A 224 27.84 -13.85 -16.21
C ALA A 224 27.14 -13.54 -17.53
N ARG A 225 27.89 -13.65 -18.65
CA ARG A 225 27.35 -13.42 -19.99
C ARG A 225 26.20 -14.39 -20.31
N ALA A 226 26.39 -15.68 -20.05
CA ALA A 226 25.37 -16.70 -20.32
C ALA A 226 24.08 -16.43 -19.53
N THR A 227 24.19 -16.03 -18.27
CA THR A 227 23.06 -15.69 -17.40
C THR A 227 22.29 -14.47 -17.93
N TRP A 228 22.97 -13.38 -18.26
CA TRP A 228 22.29 -12.21 -18.83
C TRP A 228 21.70 -12.48 -20.21
N GLN A 229 22.38 -13.31 -21.04
CA GLN A 229 21.85 -13.69 -22.36
C GLN A 229 20.56 -14.49 -22.20
N SER A 230 20.49 -15.42 -21.22
CA SER A 230 19.26 -16.17 -20.97
C SER A 230 18.08 -15.26 -20.57
N VAL A 231 18.32 -14.18 -19.82
CA VAL A 231 17.30 -13.17 -19.52
C VAL A 231 16.91 -12.40 -20.78
N ALA A 232 17.90 -11.94 -21.57
CA ALA A 232 17.64 -11.17 -22.79
C ALA A 232 16.83 -11.95 -23.83
N ASP A 233 17.02 -13.28 -23.92
CA ASP A 233 16.36 -14.13 -24.89
C ASP A 233 15.04 -14.74 -24.38
N GLY A 234 14.93 -14.97 -23.07
CA GLY A 234 13.81 -15.71 -22.47
C GLY A 234 12.76 -14.83 -21.80
N TYR A 235 13.06 -13.58 -21.48
CA TYR A 235 12.11 -12.67 -20.85
C TYR A 235 11.18 -12.02 -21.87
N SER A 236 9.86 -12.20 -21.68
CA SER A 236 8.86 -11.86 -22.69
C SER A 236 8.37 -10.40 -22.70
N PRO A 237 8.15 -9.68 -21.59
CA PRO A 237 7.81 -8.25 -21.66
C PRO A 237 8.99 -7.44 -22.22
N ALA A 238 8.75 -6.68 -23.31
CA ALA A 238 9.82 -5.99 -24.04
C ALA A 238 10.03 -4.53 -23.61
N ASP A 239 9.10 -3.95 -22.86
CA ASP A 239 8.99 -2.50 -22.62
C ASP A 239 9.14 -2.09 -21.14
N ASP A 240 9.53 -3.02 -20.27
CA ASP A 240 9.79 -2.74 -18.84
C ASP A 240 11.29 -2.56 -18.50
N GLY A 241 12.15 -2.54 -19.51
CA GLY A 241 13.59 -2.27 -19.39
C GLY A 241 14.47 -3.45 -18.98
N ILE A 242 13.91 -4.62 -18.64
CA ILE A 242 14.67 -5.81 -18.21
C ILE A 242 15.62 -6.30 -19.29
N VAL A 243 15.12 -6.45 -20.51
CA VAL A 243 15.92 -6.92 -21.66
C VAL A 243 17.06 -5.95 -21.97
N ASP A 244 16.79 -4.65 -21.94
CA ASP A 244 17.80 -3.61 -22.18
C ASP A 244 18.85 -3.60 -21.07
N GLU A 245 18.45 -3.80 -19.83
CA GLU A 245 19.34 -3.90 -18.68
C GLU A 245 20.30 -5.10 -18.82
N ALA A 246 19.80 -6.27 -19.23
CA ALA A 246 20.61 -7.45 -19.47
C ALA A 246 21.61 -7.24 -20.63
N LYS A 247 21.15 -6.71 -21.78
CA LYS A 247 21.99 -6.38 -22.93
C LYS A 247 23.09 -5.36 -22.61
N ALA A 248 22.75 -4.33 -21.80
CA ALA A 248 23.73 -3.32 -21.38
C ALA A 248 24.86 -3.92 -20.53
N ARG A 249 24.56 -4.92 -19.68
CA ARG A 249 25.58 -5.63 -18.91
C ARG A 249 26.47 -6.50 -19.79
N ILE A 250 25.89 -7.20 -20.75
CA ILE A 250 26.67 -8.00 -21.74
C ILE A 250 27.64 -7.11 -22.50
N ALA A 251 27.20 -5.94 -22.94
CA ALA A 251 28.02 -4.98 -23.69
C ALA A 251 29.22 -4.45 -22.86
N LYS A 252 29.07 -4.32 -21.54
CA LYS A 252 30.12 -3.83 -20.62
C LYS A 252 31.18 -4.88 -20.30
N LEU A 253 30.95 -6.18 -20.59
CA LEU A 253 31.92 -7.25 -20.41
C LEU A 253 32.92 -7.35 -21.58
N ASN A 254 32.68 -6.64 -22.67
CA ASN A 254 33.58 -6.53 -23.81
C ASN A 254 34.49 -5.31 -23.59
#